data_8a3de44fad26c79c92d1d64dd2ccdd3c
#
_entry.id   8a3de44fad26c79c92d1d64dd2ccdd3c
#
_cell.length_a   1.000
_cell.length_b   1.000
_cell.length_c   1.000
_cell.angle_alpha   90.00
_cell.angle_beta   90.00
_cell.angle_gamma   90.00
#
_symmetry.space_group_name_H-M   'P 1'
#
loop_
_entity.id
_entity.type
_entity.pdbx_description
1 polymer ?
#
loop_
_entity_poly.entity_id
_entity_poly.type
_entity_poly.pdbx_seq_one_letter_code
_entity_poly.pdbx_strand_id
1 'polypeptide(L)'
;MAVEIKITYQGELNCAATHGPSRQTLTTDAPVDNGGKGAAFSPTDLVATAFGSCMATIMGLVAQRNKLDLEGLQIQVLKEMTADPVRRIGTLKTRLVFPRGKPLTTANRAELEAAARTCPVALSLHPDIKKVVEFVYPD
;
A
#
# COMPACT_ATOMS: atom_id res chain seq x y z
N MET A 1 12.24 5.54 -17.12
CA MET A 1 11.90 6.85 -16.52
C MET A 1 12.35 6.87 -15.06
N ALA A 2 13.06 7.92 -14.66
CA ALA A 2 13.52 8.06 -13.29
C ALA A 2 12.72 9.15 -12.58
N VAL A 3 12.41 8.92 -11.32
CA VAL A 3 11.70 9.89 -10.47
C VAL A 3 12.60 10.22 -9.29
N GLU A 4 12.87 11.51 -9.10
CA GLU A 4 13.68 11.97 -7.98
C GLU A 4 12.81 12.29 -6.78
N ILE A 5 13.22 11.80 -5.61
CA ILE A 5 12.63 12.15 -4.33
C ILE A 5 13.76 12.66 -3.46
N LYS A 6 13.61 13.88 -2.92
CA LYS A 6 14.60 14.48 -2.02
C LYS A 6 14.12 14.34 -0.59
N ILE A 7 15.02 13.90 0.29
CA ILE A 7 14.70 13.66 1.70
C ILE A 7 15.69 14.41 2.56
N THR A 8 15.20 15.16 3.54
CA THR A 8 16.01 15.83 4.53
C THR A 8 15.70 15.27 5.90
N TYR A 9 16.74 14.79 6.59
CA TYR A 9 16.59 14.41 8.00
C TYR A 9 16.54 15.68 8.84
N GLN A 10 15.48 15.84 9.61
CA GLN A 10 15.21 17.07 10.38
C GLN A 10 15.62 16.94 11.84
N GLY A 11 16.19 15.81 12.24
CA GLY A 11 16.45 15.51 13.65
C GLY A 11 15.25 14.87 14.31
N GLU A 12 15.41 14.40 15.52
CA GLU A 12 14.37 13.78 16.32
C GLU A 12 13.63 12.63 15.61
N LEU A 13 14.37 11.91 14.74
CA LEU A 13 13.86 10.76 13.97
C LEU A 13 12.76 11.13 12.96
N ASN A 14 12.78 12.38 12.50
CA ASN A 14 11.84 12.91 11.51
C ASN A 14 12.54 13.21 10.20
N CYS A 15 11.85 12.92 9.11
CA CYS A 15 12.29 13.28 7.77
C CYS A 15 11.20 14.05 7.03
N ALA A 16 11.63 14.96 6.14
CA ALA A 16 10.74 15.60 5.18
C ALA A 16 11.12 15.11 3.79
N ALA A 17 10.14 14.68 3.01
CA ALA A 17 10.35 14.18 1.66
C ALA A 17 9.57 15.04 0.66
N THR A 18 10.19 15.30 -0.48
CA THR A 18 9.57 16.07 -1.57
C THR A 18 9.61 15.25 -2.85
N HIS A 19 8.46 15.04 -3.46
CA HIS A 19 8.33 14.40 -4.76
C HIS A 19 8.75 15.40 -5.84
N GLY A 20 9.83 15.09 -6.57
CA GLY A 20 10.41 16.01 -7.55
C GLY A 20 9.41 16.50 -8.58
N PRO A 21 8.70 15.60 -9.30
CA PRO A 21 7.79 16.04 -10.37
C PRO A 21 6.61 16.89 -9.91
N SER A 22 5.92 16.51 -8.81
CA SER A 22 4.69 17.17 -8.39
C SER A 22 4.89 18.22 -7.30
N ARG A 23 6.06 18.22 -6.66
CA ARG A 23 6.36 19.07 -5.50
C ARG A 23 5.54 18.75 -4.26
N GLN A 24 4.79 17.65 -4.26
CA GLN A 24 4.10 17.17 -3.07
C GLN A 24 5.12 16.79 -1.99
N THR A 25 4.77 17.08 -0.74
CA THR A 25 5.64 16.80 0.40
C THR A 25 4.94 15.89 1.40
N LEU A 26 5.74 15.14 2.15
CA LEU A 26 5.27 14.40 3.31
C LEU A 26 6.37 14.37 4.37
N THR A 27 5.98 14.10 5.60
CA THR A 27 6.92 13.92 6.70
C THR A 27 6.79 12.51 7.26
N THR A 28 7.90 11.98 7.78
CA THR A 28 7.90 10.68 8.46
C THR A 28 8.35 10.86 9.90
N ASP A 29 7.95 9.93 10.76
CA ASP A 29 8.39 9.84 12.14
C ASP A 29 8.68 8.39 12.48
N ALA A 30 9.61 8.14 13.37
CA ALA A 30 9.82 6.79 13.85
C ALA A 30 8.61 6.34 14.69
N PRO A 31 8.28 5.04 14.66
CA PRO A 31 7.17 4.55 15.47
C PRO A 31 7.51 4.58 16.96
N VAL A 32 6.48 4.57 17.80
CA VAL A 32 6.63 4.63 19.26
C VAL A 32 7.51 3.50 19.77
N ASP A 33 7.36 2.30 19.23
CA ASP A 33 8.13 1.12 19.64
C ASP A 33 9.59 1.14 19.14
N ASN A 34 9.97 2.18 18.41
CA ASN A 34 11.35 2.35 17.90
C ASN A 34 11.88 3.76 18.16
N GLY A 35 11.48 4.36 19.27
CA GLY A 35 12.03 5.63 19.76
C GLY A 35 11.37 6.89 19.25
N GLY A 36 10.41 6.80 18.35
CA GLY A 36 9.69 7.95 17.83
C GLY A 36 8.43 8.30 18.60
N LYS A 37 7.73 9.33 18.14
CA LYS A 37 6.45 9.77 18.73
C LYS A 37 5.24 9.19 18.02
N GLY A 38 5.44 8.54 16.88
CA GLY A 38 4.34 8.02 16.07
C GLY A 38 3.45 9.13 15.51
N ALA A 39 4.00 10.34 15.31
CA ALA A 39 3.22 11.51 14.91
C ALA A 39 2.87 11.52 13.41
N ALA A 40 3.49 10.65 12.64
CA ALA A 40 3.28 10.54 11.20
C ALA A 40 3.54 9.09 10.77
N PHE A 41 3.39 8.82 9.49
CA PHE A 41 3.74 7.50 8.94
C PHE A 41 5.23 7.24 9.18
N SER A 42 5.55 6.05 9.67
CA SER A 42 6.95 5.60 9.67
C SER A 42 7.35 5.18 8.26
N PRO A 43 8.65 5.04 7.97
CA PRO A 43 9.09 4.53 6.67
C PRO A 43 8.44 3.18 6.30
N THR A 44 8.34 2.26 7.25
CA THR A 44 7.70 0.96 6.98
C THR A 44 6.17 1.09 6.83
N ASP A 45 5.55 2.06 7.49
CA ASP A 45 4.13 2.38 7.26
C ASP A 45 3.91 2.83 5.82
N LEU A 46 4.85 3.60 5.26
CA LEU A 46 4.78 4.03 3.86
C LEU A 46 4.88 2.86 2.90
N VAL A 47 5.67 1.84 3.23
CA VAL A 47 5.73 0.61 2.43
C VAL A 47 4.36 -0.08 2.43
N ALA A 48 3.72 -0.19 3.59
CA ALA A 48 2.38 -0.78 3.69
C ALA A 48 1.35 0.04 2.90
N THR A 49 1.43 1.36 2.99
CA THR A 49 0.57 2.28 2.24
C THR A 49 0.77 2.10 0.74
N ALA A 50 2.02 2.03 0.31
CA ALA A 50 2.37 1.82 -1.10
C ALA A 50 1.78 0.49 -1.60
N PHE A 51 1.86 -0.55 -0.79
CA PHE A 51 1.31 -1.86 -1.14
C PHE A 51 -0.21 -1.78 -1.40
N GLY A 52 -0.96 -1.24 -0.45
CA GLY A 52 -2.42 -1.11 -0.59
C GLY A 52 -2.83 -0.19 -1.74
N SER A 53 -2.19 0.97 -1.86
CA SER A 53 -2.53 1.92 -2.92
C SER A 53 -2.14 1.42 -4.30
N CYS A 54 -1.06 0.65 -4.41
CA CYS A 54 -0.66 0.04 -5.68
C CYS A 54 -1.69 -0.97 -6.14
N MET A 55 -2.18 -1.82 -5.25
CA MET A 55 -3.24 -2.78 -5.56
C MET A 55 -4.47 -2.05 -6.11
N ALA A 56 -4.92 -0.99 -5.41
CA ALA A 56 -6.07 -0.21 -5.85
C ALA A 56 -5.85 0.42 -7.22
N THR A 57 -4.66 0.98 -7.45
CA THR A 57 -4.34 1.65 -8.71
C THR A 57 -4.34 0.67 -9.89
N ILE A 58 -3.71 -0.49 -9.71
CA ILE A 58 -3.68 -1.50 -10.78
C ILE A 58 -5.07 -2.06 -11.05
N MET A 59 -5.86 -2.32 -9.99
CA MET A 59 -7.26 -2.72 -10.15
C MET A 59 -8.06 -1.64 -10.87
N GLY A 60 -7.79 -0.36 -10.56
CA GLY A 60 -8.41 0.77 -11.22
C GLY A 60 -8.13 0.80 -12.72
N LEU A 61 -6.91 0.47 -13.13
CA LEU A 61 -6.55 0.38 -14.54
C LEU A 61 -7.34 -0.74 -15.24
N VAL A 62 -7.48 -1.90 -14.60
CA VAL A 62 -8.30 -2.99 -15.12
C VAL A 62 -9.76 -2.56 -15.24
N ALA A 63 -10.25 -1.90 -14.19
CA ALA A 63 -11.63 -1.41 -14.17
C ALA A 63 -11.90 -0.44 -15.33
N GLN A 64 -10.99 0.49 -15.59
CA GLN A 64 -11.14 1.42 -16.70
C GLN A 64 -11.23 0.70 -18.05
N ARG A 65 -10.38 -0.30 -18.26
CA ARG A 65 -10.41 -1.07 -19.50
C ARG A 65 -11.71 -1.85 -19.69
N ASN A 66 -12.31 -2.27 -18.60
CA ASN A 66 -13.55 -3.06 -18.64
C ASN A 66 -14.81 -2.22 -18.36
N LYS A 67 -14.64 -0.89 -18.29
CA LYS A 67 -15.75 0.04 -18.00
C LYS A 67 -16.46 -0.27 -16.69
N LEU A 68 -15.70 -0.66 -15.68
CA LEU A 68 -16.19 -0.92 -14.33
C LEU A 68 -15.91 0.31 -13.45
N ASP A 69 -16.74 0.47 -12.42
CA ASP A 69 -16.60 1.54 -11.45
C ASP A 69 -16.20 0.96 -10.10
N LEU A 70 -15.00 1.29 -9.64
CA LEU A 70 -14.50 0.87 -8.33
C LEU A 70 -14.45 2.03 -7.32
N GLU A 71 -15.01 3.18 -7.66
CA GLU A 71 -14.99 4.30 -6.74
C GLU A 71 -15.63 3.92 -5.41
N GLY A 72 -14.93 4.20 -4.32
CA GLY A 72 -15.35 3.80 -2.98
C GLY A 72 -14.72 2.49 -2.50
N LEU A 73 -13.89 1.85 -3.31
CA LEU A 73 -13.12 0.68 -2.86
C LEU A 73 -12.30 1.07 -1.63
N GLN A 74 -12.46 0.32 -0.54
CA GLN A 74 -11.72 0.58 0.70
C GLN A 74 -10.68 -0.50 0.92
N ILE A 75 -9.49 -0.09 1.34
CA ILE A 75 -8.38 -1.00 1.58
C ILE A 75 -7.82 -0.74 2.97
N GLN A 76 -7.72 -1.80 3.75
CA GLN A 76 -7.08 -1.78 5.05
C GLN A 76 -5.84 -2.65 4.99
N VAL A 77 -4.72 -2.12 5.44
CA VAL A 77 -3.46 -2.87 5.51
C VAL A 77 -2.99 -2.89 6.96
N LEU A 78 -2.81 -4.08 7.49
CA LEU A 78 -2.20 -4.28 8.82
C LEU A 78 -0.76 -4.70 8.61
N LYS A 79 0.16 -3.86 9.04
CA LYS A 79 1.59 -4.13 8.97
C LYS A 79 2.04 -4.76 10.28
N GLU A 80 2.63 -5.94 10.20
CA GLU A 80 3.21 -6.62 11.35
C GLU A 80 4.70 -6.75 11.15
N MET A 81 5.47 -6.23 12.11
CA MET A 81 6.92 -6.33 12.10
C MET A 81 7.37 -7.67 12.69
N THR A 82 8.56 -8.10 12.32
CA THR A 82 9.25 -9.23 12.95
C THR A 82 10.65 -8.78 13.35
N ALA A 83 11.22 -9.44 14.34
CA ALA A 83 12.60 -9.20 14.76
C ALA A 83 13.52 -10.38 14.38
N ASP A 84 13.01 -11.41 13.73
CA ASP A 84 13.74 -12.61 13.40
C ASP A 84 14.06 -12.70 11.91
N PRO A 85 15.34 -12.74 11.50
CA PRO A 85 16.54 -12.60 12.35
C PRO A 85 16.87 -11.14 12.71
N VAL A 86 16.24 -10.17 12.01
CA VAL A 86 16.42 -8.73 12.25
C VAL A 86 15.08 -8.03 12.12
N ARG A 87 15.00 -6.80 12.66
CA ARG A 87 13.78 -5.99 12.55
C ARG A 87 13.46 -5.71 11.09
N ARG A 88 12.28 -6.13 10.66
CA ARG A 88 11.79 -5.93 9.28
C ARG A 88 10.28 -6.16 9.23
N ILE A 89 9.67 -5.80 8.10
CA ILE A 89 8.27 -6.14 7.88
C ILE A 89 8.16 -7.65 7.72
N GLY A 90 7.36 -8.28 8.56
CA GLY A 90 7.12 -9.72 8.49
C GLY A 90 5.86 -10.08 7.72
N THR A 91 4.78 -9.35 7.94
CA THR A 91 3.49 -9.65 7.32
C THR A 91 2.76 -8.36 6.96
N LEU A 92 2.10 -8.38 5.80
CA LEU A 92 1.16 -7.37 5.38
C LEU A 92 -0.18 -8.05 5.15
N LYS A 93 -1.14 -7.77 6.05
CA LYS A 93 -2.50 -8.31 5.93
C LYS A 93 -3.37 -7.24 5.30
N THR A 94 -3.89 -7.51 4.12
CA THR A 94 -4.63 -6.53 3.33
C THR A 94 -6.06 -7.00 3.11
N ARG A 95 -7.02 -6.14 3.40
CA ARG A 95 -8.42 -6.40 3.18
C ARG A 95 -8.97 -5.35 2.22
N LEU A 96 -9.53 -5.80 1.10
CA LEU A 96 -10.09 -4.93 0.09
C LEU A 96 -11.60 -5.13 0.08
N VAL A 97 -12.34 -4.07 0.39
CA VAL A 97 -13.81 -4.11 0.46
C VAL A 97 -14.36 -3.34 -0.72
N PHE A 98 -15.03 -4.05 -1.61
CA PHE A 98 -15.60 -3.45 -2.82
C PHE A 98 -16.84 -2.62 -2.49
N PRO A 99 -17.11 -1.57 -3.27
CA PRO A 99 -18.28 -0.72 -3.02
C PRO A 99 -19.58 -1.48 -3.27
N ARG A 100 -20.61 -1.14 -2.48
CA ARG A 100 -21.96 -1.70 -2.66
C ARG A 100 -22.62 -1.10 -3.89
N GLY A 101 -23.54 -1.85 -4.48
CA GLY A 101 -24.33 -1.37 -5.61
C GLY A 101 -23.59 -1.30 -6.94
N LYS A 102 -22.42 -1.91 -7.00
CA LYS A 102 -21.59 -1.95 -8.21
C LYS A 102 -21.21 -3.41 -8.49
N PRO A 103 -22.16 -4.21 -9.01
CA PRO A 103 -21.96 -5.66 -9.14
C PRO A 103 -20.85 -6.00 -10.13
N LEU A 104 -20.12 -7.06 -9.81
CA LEU A 104 -19.03 -7.56 -10.63
C LEU A 104 -19.30 -9.02 -10.99
N THR A 105 -19.05 -9.38 -12.24
CA THR A 105 -19.16 -10.77 -12.68
C THR A 105 -18.01 -11.59 -12.07
N THR A 106 -18.14 -12.90 -12.06
CA THR A 106 -17.08 -13.81 -11.62
C THR A 106 -15.80 -13.56 -12.42
N ALA A 107 -15.92 -13.35 -13.73
CA ALA A 107 -14.76 -13.07 -14.59
C ALA A 107 -14.08 -11.75 -14.23
N ASN A 108 -14.87 -10.69 -13.98
CA ASN A 108 -14.32 -9.41 -13.56
C ASN A 108 -13.59 -9.53 -12.23
N ARG A 109 -14.18 -10.24 -11.26
CA ARG A 109 -13.55 -10.46 -9.96
C ARG A 109 -12.20 -11.16 -10.12
N ALA A 110 -12.15 -12.22 -10.91
CA ALA A 110 -10.93 -12.98 -11.14
C ALA A 110 -9.82 -12.12 -11.74
N GLU A 111 -10.16 -11.29 -12.73
CA GLU A 111 -9.19 -10.40 -13.37
C GLU A 111 -8.67 -9.33 -12.41
N LEU A 112 -9.57 -8.71 -11.63
CA LEU A 112 -9.20 -7.70 -10.63
C LEU A 112 -8.31 -8.28 -9.55
N GLU A 113 -8.64 -9.47 -9.05
CA GLU A 113 -7.85 -10.12 -8.00
C GLU A 113 -6.46 -10.51 -8.51
N ALA A 114 -6.37 -11.03 -9.72
CA ALA A 114 -5.07 -11.37 -10.33
C ALA A 114 -4.21 -10.12 -10.49
N ALA A 115 -4.79 -9.01 -10.95
CA ALA A 115 -4.08 -7.75 -11.10
C ALA A 115 -3.57 -7.22 -9.76
N ALA A 116 -4.38 -7.27 -8.72
CA ALA A 116 -3.99 -6.82 -7.39
C ALA A 116 -2.79 -7.61 -6.86
N ARG A 117 -2.78 -8.93 -7.06
CA ARG A 117 -1.71 -9.80 -6.55
C ARG A 117 -0.38 -9.63 -7.27
N THR A 118 -0.38 -9.04 -8.44
CA THR A 118 0.83 -8.85 -9.27
C THR A 118 1.14 -7.38 -9.51
N CYS A 119 0.72 -6.50 -8.60
CA CYS A 119 1.03 -5.08 -8.72
C CYS A 119 2.54 -4.85 -8.56
N PRO A 120 3.09 -3.77 -9.15
CA PRO A 120 4.52 -3.51 -9.11
C PRO A 120 5.13 -3.47 -7.71
N VAL A 121 4.43 -2.92 -6.72
CA VAL A 121 4.94 -2.91 -5.35
C VAL A 121 5.03 -4.32 -4.80
N ALA A 122 3.98 -5.14 -5.01
CA ALA A 122 3.99 -6.54 -4.56
C ALA A 122 5.18 -7.29 -5.11
N LEU A 123 5.52 -7.06 -6.38
CA LEU A 123 6.65 -7.71 -7.06
C LEU A 123 8.01 -7.16 -6.61
N SER A 124 8.03 -6.00 -5.98
CA SER A 124 9.25 -5.33 -5.52
C SER A 124 9.56 -5.58 -4.04
N LEU A 125 8.62 -6.16 -3.30
CA LEU A 125 8.81 -6.46 -1.88
C LEU A 125 9.66 -7.73 -1.70
N HIS A 126 10.37 -7.79 -0.57
CA HIS A 126 11.16 -8.98 -0.25
C HIS A 126 10.25 -10.21 -0.21
N PRO A 127 10.66 -11.35 -0.80
CA PRO A 127 9.82 -12.54 -0.86
C PRO A 127 9.49 -13.14 0.50
N ASP A 128 10.28 -12.84 1.54
CA ASP A 128 10.01 -13.33 2.90
C ASP A 128 8.87 -12.57 3.59
N ILE A 129 8.42 -11.45 3.03
CA ILE A 129 7.25 -10.76 3.56
C ILE A 129 6.02 -11.59 3.22
N LYS A 130 5.29 -12.01 4.25
CA LYS A 130 4.04 -12.74 4.07
C LYS A 130 2.94 -11.76 3.68
N LYS A 131 2.35 -11.98 2.51
CA LYS A 131 1.26 -11.15 2.00
C LYS A 131 -0.04 -11.93 2.13
N VAL A 132 -0.94 -11.48 3.00
CA VAL A 132 -2.27 -12.08 3.17
C VAL A 132 -3.27 -11.10 2.58
N VAL A 133 -4.01 -11.53 1.56
CA VAL A 133 -4.93 -10.65 0.83
C VAL A 133 -6.33 -11.24 0.86
N GLU A 134 -7.29 -10.44 1.34
CA GLU A 134 -8.69 -10.82 1.40
C GLU A 134 -9.51 -9.85 0.56
N PHE A 135 -10.34 -10.38 -0.33
CA PHE A 135 -11.27 -9.59 -1.14
C PHE A 135 -12.68 -9.79 -0.61
N VAL A 136 -13.36 -8.68 -0.30
CA VAL A 136 -14.71 -8.71 0.27
C VAL A 136 -15.68 -8.05 -0.70
N TYR A 137 -16.67 -8.81 -1.12
CA TYR A 137 -17.72 -8.36 -2.03
C TYR A 137 -19.02 -8.30 -1.22
N PRO A 138 -19.45 -7.10 -0.77
CA PRO A 138 -20.59 -6.98 0.15
C PRO A 138 -21.95 -7.41 -0.45
N ASP A 139 -22.06 -7.38 -1.78
CA ASP A 139 -23.32 -7.70 -2.49
C ASP A 139 -23.21 -8.96 -3.33
#